data_bd38d8ab71d758445a15e5d7e1bc2b53
#
_entry.id   bd38d8ab71d758445a15e5d7e1bc2b53
#
_cell.length_a   1.000
_cell.length_b   1.000
_cell.length_c   1.000
_cell.angle_alpha   90.00
_cell.angle_beta   90.00
_cell.angle_gamma   90.00
#
_symmetry.space_group_name_H-M   'P 1'
#
loop_
_entity.id
_entity.type
_entity.pdbx_description
1 polymer ?
#
loop_
_entity_poly.entity_id
_entity_poly.type
_entity_poly.pdbx_seq_one_letter_code
_entity_poly.pdbx_strand_id
1 'polypeptide(L)'
;MIDQLKPLIGKLTLFAKKRMGFQHPPRLFLRSDSENAQKMLGKTAHYDPQEKAVTLFTHNRHPKDILRSYAHELVHHTQNLRGDLSPEKCGEMGQGYAQANGHMREMEREAYEKGNMCFRDWEDTLNDKDTYTI
;
A
#
# COMPACT_ATOMS: atom_id res chain seq x y z
N MET A 1 -12.39 15.56 -0.59
CA MET A 1 -11.39 14.71 -1.24
C MET A 1 -11.54 13.23 -0.87
N ILE A 2 -11.75 12.92 0.39
CA ILE A 2 -11.84 11.50 0.81
C ILE A 2 -13.01 10.78 0.13
N ASP A 3 -14.16 11.44 0.01
CA ASP A 3 -15.33 10.83 -0.63
C ASP A 3 -15.10 10.50 -2.10
N GLN A 4 -14.27 11.28 -2.77
CA GLN A 4 -13.95 11.06 -4.18
C GLN A 4 -12.81 10.05 -4.33
N LEU A 5 -11.97 9.92 -3.33
CA LEU A 5 -10.86 8.97 -3.32
C LEU A 5 -11.36 7.53 -3.12
N LYS A 6 -12.39 7.35 -2.29
CA LYS A 6 -12.91 6.01 -1.99
C LYS A 6 -13.30 5.19 -3.21
N PRO A 7 -14.02 5.73 -4.21
CA PRO A 7 -14.31 4.96 -5.41
C PRO A 7 -13.06 4.51 -6.17
N LEU A 8 -12.05 5.36 -6.22
CA LEU A 8 -10.79 5.02 -6.88
C LEU A 8 -10.06 3.91 -6.12
N ILE A 9 -10.06 3.97 -4.79
CA ILE A 9 -9.49 2.92 -3.96
C ILE A 9 -10.20 1.60 -4.22
N GLY A 10 -11.53 1.62 -4.31
CA GLY A 10 -12.31 0.42 -4.59
C GLY A 10 -11.96 -0.20 -5.93
N LYS A 11 -11.83 0.62 -6.96
CA LYS A 11 -11.46 0.16 -8.30
C LYS A 11 -10.06 -0.45 -8.31
N LEU A 12 -9.11 0.22 -7.67
CA LEU A 12 -7.75 -0.29 -7.58
C LEU A 12 -7.70 -1.60 -6.80
N THR A 13 -8.47 -1.71 -5.73
CA THR A 13 -8.53 -2.94 -4.93
C THR A 13 -8.99 -4.12 -5.78
N LEU A 14 -10.03 -3.94 -6.59
CA LEU A 14 -10.54 -5.00 -7.46
C LEU A 14 -9.51 -5.40 -8.52
N PHE A 15 -8.84 -4.42 -9.11
CA PHE A 15 -7.80 -4.69 -10.11
C PHE A 15 -6.63 -5.44 -9.47
N ALA A 16 -6.17 -4.97 -8.32
CA ALA A 16 -5.06 -5.59 -7.61
C ALA A 16 -5.39 -7.01 -7.14
N LYS A 17 -6.63 -7.23 -6.71
CA LYS A 17 -7.08 -8.55 -6.28
C LYS A 17 -6.88 -9.58 -7.40
N LYS A 18 -7.28 -9.24 -8.61
CA LYS A 18 -7.10 -10.13 -9.76
C LYS A 18 -5.63 -10.33 -10.09
N ARG A 19 -4.85 -9.26 -10.04
CA ARG A 19 -3.46 -9.31 -10.45
C ARG A 19 -2.58 -10.01 -9.44
N MET A 20 -2.78 -9.73 -8.16
CA MET A 20 -1.95 -10.26 -7.08
C MET A 20 -2.47 -11.57 -6.52
N GLY A 21 -3.76 -11.85 -6.67
CA GLY A 21 -4.35 -13.12 -6.28
C GLY A 21 -4.81 -13.23 -4.84
N PHE A 22 -4.86 -12.14 -4.08
CA PHE A 22 -5.38 -12.22 -2.72
C PHE A 22 -6.90 -12.40 -2.75
N GLN A 23 -7.42 -13.21 -1.80
CA GLN A 23 -8.84 -13.53 -1.77
C GLN A 23 -9.65 -12.52 -0.97
N HIS A 24 -9.04 -11.95 0.07
CA HIS A 24 -9.71 -11.01 0.96
C HIS A 24 -8.92 -9.70 0.98
N PRO A 25 -9.58 -8.56 0.69
CA PRO A 25 -8.90 -7.28 0.77
C PRO A 25 -8.55 -6.95 2.23
N PRO A 26 -7.52 -6.12 2.44
CA PRO A 26 -7.19 -5.69 3.79
C PRO A 26 -8.22 -4.70 4.31
N ARG A 27 -8.25 -4.55 5.63
CA ARG A 27 -8.98 -3.44 6.24
C ARG A 27 -8.28 -2.14 5.84
N LEU A 28 -9.05 -1.07 5.70
CA LEU A 28 -8.50 0.20 5.23
C LEU A 28 -8.84 1.33 6.20
N PHE A 29 -7.82 2.09 6.56
CA PHE A 29 -7.96 3.30 7.37
C PHE A 29 -7.36 4.48 6.63
N LEU A 30 -8.12 5.57 6.54
CA LEU A 30 -7.64 6.81 5.94
C LEU A 30 -7.44 7.81 7.08
N ARG A 31 -6.24 8.39 7.14
CA ARG A 31 -5.90 9.35 8.20
C ARG A 31 -5.34 10.63 7.61
N SER A 32 -5.86 11.76 8.09
CA SER A 32 -5.31 13.07 7.79
C SER A 32 -4.50 13.50 9.00
N ASP A 33 -3.18 13.30 8.96
CA ASP A 33 -2.29 13.53 10.09
C ASP A 33 -1.28 14.62 9.73
N SER A 34 -1.56 15.85 10.19
CA SER A 34 -0.72 17.01 9.86
C SER A 34 0.64 16.92 10.54
N GLU A 35 0.74 16.34 11.71
CA GLU A 35 2.04 16.15 12.37
C GLU A 35 2.92 15.21 11.59
N ASN A 36 2.36 14.10 11.12
CA ASN A 36 3.10 13.15 10.30
C ASN A 36 3.55 13.79 8.99
N ALA A 37 2.67 14.60 8.37
CA ALA A 37 2.99 15.26 7.11
C ALA A 37 4.12 16.28 7.23
N GLN A 38 4.31 16.86 8.42
CA GLN A 38 5.37 17.84 8.67
C GLN A 38 6.72 17.19 8.92
N LYS A 39 6.76 15.91 9.20
CA LYS A 39 8.02 15.21 9.42
C LYS A 39 8.68 14.94 8.07
N MET A 40 10.01 15.12 8.03
CA MET A 40 10.77 14.87 6.79
C MET A 40 10.62 13.43 6.29
N LEU A 41 10.53 12.48 7.21
CA LEU A 41 10.37 11.06 6.90
C LEU A 41 8.98 10.56 7.31
N GLY A 42 7.98 11.43 7.23
CA GLY A 42 6.61 11.04 7.55
C GLY A 42 6.13 9.89 6.67
N LYS A 43 5.40 8.98 7.26
CA LYS A 43 4.90 7.80 6.55
C LYS A 43 3.82 8.21 5.55
N THR A 44 3.85 7.59 4.37
CA THR A 44 2.79 7.77 3.38
C THR A 44 1.71 6.71 3.52
N ALA A 45 2.09 5.53 4.00
CA ALA A 45 1.18 4.42 4.23
C ALA A 45 1.84 3.42 5.17
N HIS A 46 1.03 2.51 5.70
CA HIS A 46 1.51 1.48 6.61
C HIS A 46 0.64 0.23 6.46
N TYR A 47 1.26 -0.93 6.47
CA TYR A 47 0.56 -2.21 6.51
C TYR A 47 0.84 -2.93 7.82
N ASP A 48 -0.22 -3.36 8.51
CA ASP A 48 -0.12 -4.15 9.73
C ASP A 48 -0.44 -5.61 9.41
N PRO A 49 0.56 -6.50 9.43
CA PRO A 49 0.33 -7.91 9.08
C PRO A 49 -0.58 -8.65 10.05
N GLN A 50 -0.56 -8.30 11.33
CA GLN A 50 -1.38 -8.97 12.34
C GLN A 50 -2.85 -8.63 12.16
N GLU A 51 -3.14 -7.35 11.95
CA GLU A 51 -4.51 -6.87 11.76
C GLU A 51 -4.97 -6.98 10.31
N LYS A 52 -4.06 -7.27 9.39
CA LYS A 52 -4.33 -7.28 7.95
C LYS A 52 -4.98 -5.96 7.53
N ALA A 53 -4.34 -4.88 7.92
CA ALA A 53 -4.89 -3.53 7.75
C ALA A 53 -3.89 -2.59 7.09
N VAL A 54 -4.39 -1.78 6.16
CA VAL A 54 -3.63 -0.72 5.52
C VAL A 54 -4.09 0.61 6.07
N THR A 55 -3.16 1.46 6.46
CA THR A 55 -3.43 2.86 6.81
C THR A 55 -2.80 3.75 5.74
N LEU A 56 -3.59 4.66 5.20
CA LEU A 56 -3.13 5.64 4.22
C LEU A 56 -3.19 7.03 4.84
N PHE A 57 -2.08 7.75 4.77
CA PHE A 57 -2.01 9.12 5.26
C PHE A 57 -2.28 10.06 4.09
N THR A 58 -3.32 10.89 4.23
CA THR A 58 -3.87 11.65 3.11
C THR A 58 -3.59 13.16 3.16
N HIS A 59 -3.07 13.68 4.28
CA HIS A 59 -2.89 15.13 4.48
C HIS A 59 -1.88 15.70 3.47
N ASN A 60 -2.31 16.70 2.72
CA ASN A 60 -1.48 17.40 1.72
C ASN A 60 -0.85 16.47 0.68
N ARG A 61 -1.56 15.42 0.29
CA ARG A 61 -1.07 14.48 -0.70
C ARG A 61 -2.00 14.41 -1.90
N HIS A 62 -1.40 14.30 -3.08
CA HIS A 62 -2.14 14.12 -4.32
C HIS A 62 -2.77 12.72 -4.34
N PRO A 63 -4.01 12.58 -4.85
CA PRO A 63 -4.66 11.26 -4.93
C PRO A 63 -3.80 10.20 -5.61
N LYS A 64 -3.04 10.57 -6.64
CA LYS A 64 -2.15 9.65 -7.33
C LYS A 64 -1.12 9.05 -6.39
N ASP A 65 -0.51 9.88 -5.54
CA ASP A 65 0.49 9.41 -4.59
C ASP A 65 -0.11 8.50 -3.53
N ILE A 66 -1.33 8.82 -3.07
CA ILE A 66 -2.04 8.01 -2.09
C ILE A 66 -2.34 6.63 -2.69
N LEU A 67 -2.82 6.59 -3.93
CA LEU A 67 -3.16 5.34 -4.60
C LEU A 67 -1.92 4.49 -4.91
N ARG A 68 -0.81 5.15 -5.29
CA ARG A 68 0.44 4.43 -5.51
C ARG A 68 0.93 3.78 -4.21
N SER A 69 0.86 4.51 -3.11
CA SER A 69 1.22 3.97 -1.79
C SER A 69 0.31 2.80 -1.41
N TYR A 70 -0.98 2.90 -1.73
CA TYR A 70 -1.92 1.82 -1.48
C TYR A 70 -1.54 0.55 -2.25
N ALA A 71 -1.19 0.70 -3.53
CA ALA A 71 -0.76 -0.46 -4.33
C ALA A 71 0.46 -1.15 -3.72
N HIS A 72 1.42 -0.36 -3.21
CA HIS A 72 2.59 -0.88 -2.51
C HIS A 72 2.18 -1.72 -1.30
N GLU A 73 1.25 -1.19 -0.48
CA GLU A 73 0.79 -1.89 0.71
C GLU A 73 -0.03 -3.13 0.37
N LEU A 74 -0.73 -3.15 -0.76
CA LEU A 74 -1.45 -4.34 -1.22
C LEU A 74 -0.50 -5.49 -1.56
N VAL A 75 0.71 -5.18 -2.04
CA VAL A 75 1.72 -6.23 -2.24
C VAL A 75 2.11 -6.84 -0.90
N HIS A 76 2.31 -6.01 0.13
CA HIS A 76 2.60 -6.52 1.47
C HIS A 76 1.47 -7.40 2.01
N HIS A 77 0.21 -7.00 1.73
CA HIS A 77 -0.94 -7.83 2.11
C HIS A 77 -0.88 -9.20 1.44
N THR A 78 -0.55 -9.22 0.17
CA THR A 78 -0.38 -10.48 -0.58
C THR A 78 0.74 -11.33 0.01
N GLN A 79 1.86 -10.71 0.33
CA GLN A 79 3.00 -11.38 0.97
C GLN A 79 2.59 -11.99 2.32
N ASN A 80 1.82 -11.23 3.09
CA ASN A 80 1.32 -11.71 4.39
C ASN A 80 0.43 -12.93 4.24
N LEU A 81 -0.48 -12.91 3.27
CA LEU A 81 -1.37 -14.05 3.03
C LEU A 81 -0.61 -15.28 2.51
N ARG A 82 0.52 -15.08 1.84
CA ARG A 82 1.41 -16.16 1.44
C ARG A 82 2.22 -16.75 2.59
N GLY A 83 2.23 -16.07 3.74
CA GLY A 83 3.06 -16.45 4.88
C GLY A 83 4.47 -15.87 4.87
N ASP A 84 4.78 -14.97 3.94
CA ASP A 84 6.13 -14.40 3.80
C ASP A 84 6.42 -13.30 4.82
N LEU A 85 5.42 -12.80 5.53
CA LEU A 85 5.61 -11.79 6.57
C LEU A 85 5.46 -12.36 7.98
N SER A 86 5.58 -13.67 8.13
CA SER A 86 5.53 -14.29 9.46
C SER A 86 6.75 -13.90 10.30
N PRO A 87 6.64 -13.87 11.64
CA PRO A 87 7.79 -13.57 12.50
C PRO A 87 8.97 -14.51 12.27
N GLU A 88 8.70 -15.76 11.89
CA GLU A 88 9.76 -16.73 11.62
C GLU A 88 10.64 -16.32 10.45
N LYS A 89 10.05 -15.71 9.41
CA LYS A 89 10.77 -15.28 8.22
C LYS A 89 11.33 -13.87 8.34
N CYS A 90 10.61 -13.00 9.04
CA CYS A 90 10.97 -11.57 9.13
C CYS A 90 11.80 -11.22 10.36
N GLY A 91 11.84 -12.11 11.35
CA GLY A 91 12.50 -11.83 12.59
C GLY A 91 11.68 -10.90 13.48
N GLU A 92 12.27 -10.50 14.61
CA GLU A 92 11.59 -9.61 15.54
C GLU A 92 11.57 -8.18 15.03
N MET A 93 10.42 -7.55 15.12
CA MET A 93 10.25 -6.17 14.69
C MET A 93 10.96 -5.22 15.65
N GLY A 94 11.50 -4.15 15.08
CA GLY A 94 12.10 -3.08 15.87
C GLY A 94 13.61 -3.17 16.07
N GLN A 95 14.28 -4.18 15.52
CA GLN A 95 15.72 -4.35 15.68
C GLN A 95 16.49 -4.10 14.37
N GLY A 96 16.04 -3.18 13.55
CA GLY A 96 16.68 -2.93 12.26
C GLY A 96 16.64 -4.13 11.33
N TYR A 97 15.63 -4.96 11.47
CA TYR A 97 15.52 -6.23 10.78
C TYR A 97 15.55 -6.08 9.25
N ALA A 98 15.01 -4.99 8.73
CA ALA A 98 14.99 -4.77 7.28
C ALA A 98 16.40 -4.58 6.72
N GLN A 99 17.32 -4.07 7.53
CA GLN A 99 18.71 -3.87 7.12
C GLN A 99 19.55 -5.12 7.31
N ALA A 100 19.24 -5.89 8.38
CA ALA A 100 19.98 -7.09 8.71
C ALA A 100 19.40 -8.35 8.06
N ASN A 101 18.15 -8.28 7.59
CA ASN A 101 17.41 -9.44 7.09
C ASN A 101 17.21 -9.32 5.58
N GLY A 102 17.90 -10.16 4.81
CA GLY A 102 17.78 -10.15 3.35
C GLY A 102 16.36 -10.45 2.85
N HIS A 103 15.60 -11.26 3.60
CA HIS A 103 14.22 -11.56 3.25
C HIS A 103 13.35 -10.30 3.25
N MET A 104 13.49 -9.45 4.27
CA MET A 104 12.72 -8.22 4.34
C MET A 104 13.06 -7.26 3.20
N ARG A 105 14.33 -7.19 2.82
CA ARG A 105 14.74 -6.36 1.67
C ARG A 105 14.10 -6.87 0.39
N GLU A 106 14.02 -8.19 0.21
CA GLU A 106 13.34 -8.77 -0.94
C GLU A 106 11.86 -8.47 -0.95
N MET A 107 11.21 -8.51 0.23
CA MET A 107 9.79 -8.17 0.34
C MET A 107 9.53 -6.70 -0.02
N GLU A 108 10.40 -5.80 0.43
CA GLU A 108 10.29 -4.39 0.07
C GLU A 108 10.55 -4.16 -1.42
N ARG A 109 11.55 -4.83 -1.99
CA ARG A 109 11.84 -4.73 -3.42
C ARG A 109 10.64 -5.20 -4.25
N GLU A 110 10.05 -6.33 -3.88
CA GLU A 110 8.86 -6.84 -4.56
C GLU A 110 7.70 -5.85 -4.46
N ALA A 111 7.52 -5.26 -3.28
CA ALA A 111 6.43 -4.30 -3.09
C ALA A 111 6.60 -3.07 -3.96
N TYR A 112 7.82 -2.55 -4.10
CA TYR A 112 8.07 -1.42 -4.99
C TYR A 112 7.85 -1.80 -6.46
N GLU A 113 8.41 -2.90 -6.90
CA GLU A 113 8.28 -3.31 -8.30
C GLU A 113 6.83 -3.64 -8.67
N LYS A 114 6.22 -4.56 -7.96
CA LYS A 114 4.88 -5.04 -8.29
C LYS A 114 3.81 -4.01 -7.99
N GLY A 115 4.00 -3.25 -6.93
CA GLY A 115 3.07 -2.18 -6.58
C GLY A 115 3.05 -1.10 -7.65
N ASN A 116 4.21 -0.62 -8.08
CA ASN A 116 4.29 0.41 -9.10
C ASN A 116 3.76 -0.09 -10.45
N MET A 117 4.06 -1.33 -10.82
CA MET A 117 3.57 -1.90 -12.07
C MET A 117 2.05 -2.08 -12.04
N CYS A 118 1.52 -2.57 -10.94
CA CYS A 118 0.08 -2.72 -10.77
C CYS A 118 -0.62 -1.37 -10.85
N PHE A 119 -0.11 -0.38 -10.16
CA PHE A 119 -0.68 0.96 -10.18
C PHE A 119 -0.66 1.55 -11.59
N ARG A 120 0.45 1.45 -12.29
CA ARG A 120 0.58 1.96 -13.66
C ARG A 120 -0.43 1.28 -14.60
N ASP A 121 -0.51 -0.05 -14.53
CA ASP A 121 -1.41 -0.79 -15.41
C ASP A 121 -2.86 -0.50 -15.09
N TRP A 122 -3.19 -0.33 -13.82
CA TRP A 122 -4.53 0.08 -13.42
C TRP A 122 -4.86 1.48 -13.95
N GLU A 123 -3.92 2.40 -13.79
CA GLU A 123 -4.10 3.78 -14.25
C GLU A 123 -4.36 3.81 -15.76
N ASP A 124 -3.68 2.95 -16.51
CA ASP A 124 -3.88 2.85 -17.96
C ASP A 124 -5.28 2.36 -18.34
N THR A 125 -6.00 1.71 -17.42
CA THR A 125 -7.38 1.28 -17.68
C THR A 125 -8.40 2.39 -17.47
N LEU A 126 -8.00 3.51 -16.88
CA LEU A 126 -8.91 4.59 -16.53
C LEU A 126 -9.10 5.55 -17.70
N ASN A 127 -10.25 6.21 -17.70
CA ASN A 127 -10.50 7.30 -18.62
C ASN A 127 -9.76 8.55 -18.11
N ASP A 128 -8.88 9.11 -18.90
CA ASP A 128 -8.08 10.28 -18.53
C ASP A 128 -8.90 11.45 -18.01
N LYS A 129 -10.12 11.61 -18.50
CA LYS A 129 -10.99 12.70 -18.08
C LYS A 129 -11.41 12.59 -16.62
N ASP A 130 -11.49 11.38 -16.11
CA ASP A 130 -12.03 11.13 -14.78
C ASP A 130 -10.93 10.87 -13.75
N THR A 131 -9.71 10.63 -14.21
CA THR A 131 -8.60 10.30 -13.32
C THR A 131 -8.20 11.55 -12.52
N TYR A 132 -8.28 11.44 -11.21
CA TYR A 132 -7.85 12.50 -10.28
C TYR A 132 -8.59 13.82 -10.41
N THR A 133 -9.74 13.86 -11.06
CA THR A 133 -10.60 15.03 -11.09
C THR A 133 -11.34 15.13 -9.76
N ILE A 134 -10.66 15.66 -8.78
CA ILE A 134 -11.16 15.67 -7.40
C ILE A 134 -11.12 17.10 -6.87
#